data_2453b73f297c9ba3d947672b25cc4944
#
_entry.id   2453b73f297c9ba3d947672b25cc4944
#
_cell.length_a   1.000
_cell.length_b   1.000
_cell.length_c   1.000
_cell.angle_alpha   90.00
_cell.angle_beta   90.00
_cell.angle_gamma   90.00
#
_symmetry.space_group_name_H-M   'P 1'
#
loop_
_entity.id
_entity.type
_entity.pdbx_description
1 polymer ?
#
loop_
_entity_poly.entity_id
_entity_poly.type
_entity_poly.pdbx_seq_one_letter_code
_entity_poly.pdbx_strand_id
1 'polypeptide(L)'
;WNPPTFSPALLVVTEGDNATFTCSFSNTSEAFILNWYRMSPSDQTDKLAAFPEDRSQPGQDCRFRVTQLPNGRDFHMSVVRARRNDSGTYLCAAISLSAKSQIKESLRAELRVTERRAEVPTAHPSPSP
;
A
#
# COMPACT_ATOMS: atom_id res chain seq x y z
N TRP A 1 -7.91 0.14 21.92
CA TRP A 1 -7.80 -0.65 20.69
C TRP A 1 -6.38 -0.60 20.15
N ASN A 2 -6.01 -1.65 19.44
CA ASN A 2 -4.64 -1.76 18.95
C ASN A 2 -4.47 -1.08 17.60
N PRO A 3 -3.26 -0.61 17.31
CA PRO A 3 -3.02 -0.07 15.97
C PRO A 3 -3.11 -1.18 14.93
N PRO A 4 -3.39 -0.84 13.68
CA PRO A 4 -3.42 -1.84 12.64
C PRO A 4 -2.01 -2.38 12.37
N THR A 5 -1.94 -3.55 11.74
CA THR A 5 -0.68 -4.09 11.26
C THR A 5 -0.59 -3.88 9.76
N PHE A 6 0.61 -3.71 9.25
CA PHE A 6 0.84 -3.48 7.83
C PHE A 6 1.93 -4.44 7.37
N SER A 7 1.58 -5.33 6.47
CA SER A 7 2.47 -6.40 6.05
C SER A 7 2.49 -6.59 4.54
N PRO A 8 3.54 -7.15 3.99
CA PRO A 8 4.77 -7.54 4.68
C PRO A 8 5.63 -6.34 5.02
N ALA A 9 6.58 -6.49 5.93
CA ALA A 9 7.47 -5.40 6.32
C ALA A 9 8.38 -4.96 5.17
N LEU A 10 8.67 -5.85 4.25
CA LEU A 10 9.42 -5.57 3.03
C LEU A 10 8.72 -6.25 1.87
N LEU A 11 8.37 -5.49 0.87
CA LEU A 11 7.75 -6.00 -0.35
C LEU A 11 8.64 -5.62 -1.52
N VAL A 12 9.08 -6.63 -2.27
CA VAL A 12 9.93 -6.42 -3.45
C VAL A 12 9.15 -6.89 -4.67
N VAL A 13 8.96 -6.01 -5.63
CA VAL A 13 8.27 -6.34 -6.88
C VAL A 13 9.08 -5.80 -8.04
N THR A 14 8.79 -6.31 -9.23
CA THR A 14 9.41 -5.81 -10.46
C THR A 14 8.53 -4.68 -11.03
N GLU A 15 9.14 -3.67 -11.60
CA GLU A 15 8.37 -2.56 -12.19
C GLU A 15 7.36 -3.08 -13.18
N GLY A 16 6.19 -2.52 -13.18
CA GLY A 16 5.06 -2.96 -14.01
C GLY A 16 4.13 -3.93 -13.31
N ASP A 17 4.59 -4.61 -12.26
CA ASP A 17 3.75 -5.51 -11.50
C ASP A 17 2.98 -4.74 -10.42
N ASN A 18 1.92 -5.34 -9.91
CA ASN A 18 1.19 -4.74 -8.81
C ASN A 18 1.88 -5.09 -7.49
N ALA A 19 1.91 -4.13 -6.57
CA ALA A 19 2.46 -4.33 -5.26
C ALA A 19 1.33 -4.21 -4.24
N THR A 20 1.08 -5.25 -3.45
CA THR A 20 -0.03 -5.27 -2.51
C THR A 20 0.45 -5.51 -1.09
N PHE A 21 0.14 -4.55 -0.23
CA PHE A 21 0.29 -4.70 1.21
C PHE A 21 -1.05 -5.06 1.81
N THR A 22 -1.03 -5.62 3.00
CA THR A 22 -2.25 -5.90 3.76
C THR A 22 -2.24 -5.09 5.05
N CYS A 23 -3.27 -4.28 5.25
CA CYS A 23 -3.50 -3.56 6.49
C CYS A 23 -4.57 -4.32 7.26
N SER A 24 -4.24 -4.81 8.46
CA SER A 24 -5.14 -5.69 9.21
C SER A 24 -5.47 -5.11 10.57
N PHE A 25 -6.72 -5.30 10.98
CA PHE A 25 -7.16 -4.85 12.29
C PHE A 25 -7.45 -6.03 13.17
N SER A 26 -7.03 -5.96 14.42
CA SER A 26 -7.56 -6.87 15.38
C SER A 26 -8.95 -6.36 15.72
N ASN A 27 -9.80 -7.27 16.11
CA ASN A 27 -11.19 -7.07 16.35
C ASN A 27 -11.51 -5.72 17.00
N THR A 28 -12.20 -4.86 16.31
CA THR A 28 -12.66 -3.60 16.88
C THR A 28 -14.13 -3.42 16.54
N SER A 29 -14.90 -2.97 17.52
CA SER A 29 -16.30 -2.64 17.30
C SER A 29 -16.48 -1.16 16.96
N GLU A 30 -15.38 -0.40 16.91
CA GLU A 30 -15.52 1.03 16.64
C GLU A 30 -15.50 1.32 15.16
N ALA A 31 -16.26 2.33 14.78
CA ALA A 31 -16.20 2.83 13.41
C ALA A 31 -14.91 3.61 13.21
N PHE A 32 -14.27 3.43 12.08
CA PHE A 32 -13.03 4.13 11.79
C PHE A 32 -12.91 4.43 10.30
N ILE A 33 -12.03 5.37 9.99
CA ILE A 33 -11.59 5.66 8.63
C ILE A 33 -10.17 5.11 8.53
N LEU A 34 -9.87 4.47 7.40
CA LEU A 34 -8.55 3.94 7.14
C LEU A 34 -7.86 4.82 6.12
N ASN A 35 -6.64 5.20 6.39
CA ASN A 35 -5.82 5.94 5.43
C ASN A 35 -4.56 5.15 5.11
N TRP A 36 -4.09 5.29 3.89
CA TRP A 36 -2.84 4.73 3.42
C TRP A 36 -1.90 5.87 3.08
N TYR A 37 -0.69 5.81 3.63
CA TYR A 37 0.29 6.87 3.48
C TYR A 37 1.60 6.38 2.93
N ARG A 38 2.30 7.29 2.28
CA ARG A 38 3.69 7.13 1.92
C ARG A 38 4.48 8.20 2.65
N MET A 39 5.68 7.84 3.14
CA MET A 39 6.56 8.81 3.76
C MET A 39 7.29 9.60 2.69
N SER A 40 7.34 10.91 2.85
CA SER A 40 8.14 11.76 1.97
C SER A 40 9.58 11.77 2.45
N PRO A 41 10.53 12.26 1.62
CA PRO A 41 11.91 12.41 2.07
C PRO A 41 12.08 13.31 3.31
N SER A 42 11.11 14.20 3.55
CA SER A 42 11.15 15.05 4.74
C SER A 42 10.45 14.41 5.93
N ASP A 43 10.18 13.13 5.87
CA ASP A 43 9.56 12.35 6.94
C ASP A 43 8.12 12.81 7.25
N GLN A 44 7.42 13.31 6.25
CA GLN A 44 6.01 13.64 6.37
C GLN A 44 5.17 12.58 5.67
N THR A 45 3.92 12.45 6.09
CA THR A 45 3.04 11.47 5.48
C THR A 45 2.24 12.10 4.35
N ASP A 46 2.27 11.44 3.20
CA ASP A 46 1.45 11.84 2.07
C ASP A 46 0.34 10.81 1.90
N LYS A 47 -0.90 11.25 1.92
CA LYS A 47 -2.04 10.35 1.83
C LYS A 47 -2.21 9.87 0.40
N LEU A 48 -2.26 8.57 0.23
CA LEU A 48 -2.41 7.94 -1.07
C LEU A 48 -3.86 7.58 -1.36
N ALA A 49 -4.55 7.06 -0.38
CA ALA A 49 -5.92 6.60 -0.51
C ALA A 49 -6.56 6.45 0.85
N ALA A 50 -7.87 6.29 0.87
CA ALA A 50 -8.64 6.13 2.10
C ALA A 50 -9.76 5.11 1.90
N PHE A 51 -10.22 4.54 3.00
CA PHE A 51 -11.43 3.74 3.01
C PHE A 51 -12.30 4.18 4.19
N PRO A 52 -13.53 4.57 3.97
CA PRO A 52 -14.19 4.66 2.67
C PRO A 52 -13.53 5.69 1.76
N GLU A 53 -13.64 5.47 0.45
CA GLU A 53 -13.05 6.38 -0.51
C GLU A 53 -13.65 7.76 -0.41
N ASP A 54 -12.81 8.79 -0.39
CA ASP A 54 -13.29 10.16 -0.35
C ASP A 54 -13.38 10.69 -1.78
N ARG A 55 -14.57 10.62 -2.34
CA ARG A 55 -14.79 11.07 -3.73
C ARG A 55 -14.83 12.58 -3.87
N SER A 56 -14.81 13.31 -2.76
CA SER A 56 -14.86 14.76 -2.83
C SER A 56 -13.50 15.37 -3.11
N GLN A 57 -12.43 14.59 -3.02
CA GLN A 57 -11.09 15.10 -3.27
C GLN A 57 -10.69 14.85 -4.71
N PRO A 58 -10.54 15.89 -5.51
CA PRO A 58 -10.11 15.72 -6.90
C PRO A 58 -8.63 15.38 -6.94
N GLY A 59 -8.19 14.72 -7.98
CA GLY A 59 -6.76 14.45 -8.18
C GLY A 59 -6.21 13.23 -7.50
N GLN A 60 -7.05 12.39 -6.93
CA GLN A 60 -6.57 11.17 -6.31
C GLN A 60 -6.04 10.23 -7.39
N ASP A 61 -4.84 9.71 -7.18
CA ASP A 61 -4.21 8.82 -8.13
C ASP A 61 -4.83 7.44 -8.03
N CYS A 62 -5.51 7.01 -9.08
CA CYS A 62 -6.20 5.72 -9.09
C CYS A 62 -5.27 4.51 -9.14
N ARG A 63 -3.96 4.72 -9.21
CA ARG A 63 -3.02 3.61 -9.10
C ARG A 63 -2.91 3.10 -7.67
N PHE A 64 -3.35 3.87 -6.67
CA PHE A 64 -3.31 3.45 -5.28
C PHE A 64 -4.72 3.04 -4.88
N ARG A 65 -4.92 1.76 -4.60
CA ARG A 65 -6.25 1.22 -4.33
C ARG A 65 -6.32 0.56 -2.98
N VAL A 66 -7.42 0.77 -2.28
CA VAL A 66 -7.71 0.10 -1.01
C VAL A 66 -8.96 -0.74 -1.22
N THR A 67 -8.86 -2.03 -0.92
CA THR A 67 -9.98 -2.97 -1.07
C THR A 67 -10.21 -3.70 0.24
N GLN A 68 -11.43 -3.62 0.77
CA GLN A 68 -11.78 -4.37 1.96
C GLN A 68 -11.99 -5.84 1.60
N LEU A 69 -11.35 -6.72 2.34
CA LEU A 69 -11.55 -8.16 2.13
C LEU A 69 -12.84 -8.64 2.79
N PRO A 70 -13.35 -9.83 2.40
CA PRO A 70 -14.64 -10.30 2.90
C PRO A 70 -14.73 -10.43 4.42
N ASN A 71 -13.62 -10.63 5.12
CA ASN A 71 -13.65 -10.74 6.57
C ASN A 71 -13.88 -9.39 7.26
N GLY A 72 -13.87 -8.28 6.52
CA GLY A 72 -14.11 -6.95 7.07
C GLY A 72 -12.99 -6.37 7.90
N ARG A 73 -11.90 -7.14 8.14
CA ARG A 73 -10.80 -6.70 9.01
C ARG A 73 -9.50 -6.49 8.26
N ASP A 74 -9.37 -7.09 7.10
CA ASP A 74 -8.17 -7.00 6.30
C ASP A 74 -8.45 -6.16 5.07
N PHE A 75 -7.49 -5.33 4.70
CA PHE A 75 -7.60 -4.46 3.55
C PHE A 75 -6.36 -4.64 2.68
N HIS A 76 -6.56 -4.82 1.39
CA HIS A 76 -5.46 -4.82 0.45
C HIS A 76 -5.21 -3.38 0.02
N MET A 77 -3.97 -2.96 0.09
CA MET A 77 -3.53 -1.65 -0.35
C MET A 77 -2.53 -1.86 -1.48
N SER A 78 -2.95 -1.57 -2.70
CA SER A 78 -2.21 -1.96 -3.89
C SER A 78 -1.72 -0.76 -4.68
N VAL A 79 -0.44 -0.82 -5.06
CA VAL A 79 0.12 0.08 -6.06
C VAL A 79 0.01 -0.66 -7.38
N VAL A 80 -0.84 -0.15 -8.28
CA VAL A 80 -1.08 -0.77 -9.57
C VAL A 80 0.00 -0.34 -10.54
N ARG A 81 0.64 -1.31 -11.20
CA ARG A 81 1.73 -1.07 -12.15
C ARG A 81 2.84 -0.24 -11.50
N ALA A 82 3.45 -0.84 -10.51
CA ALA A 82 4.47 -0.15 -9.72
C ALA A 82 5.60 0.38 -10.59
N ARG A 83 6.06 1.57 -10.23
CA ARG A 83 7.17 2.24 -10.89
C ARG A 83 8.37 2.23 -9.96
N ARG A 84 9.56 2.36 -10.53
CA ARG A 84 10.78 2.41 -9.72
C ARG A 84 10.73 3.51 -8.66
N ASN A 85 10.14 4.66 -8.99
CA ASN A 85 10.03 5.74 -8.04
C ASN A 85 8.91 5.56 -7.01
N ASP A 86 8.15 4.48 -7.08
CA ASP A 86 7.22 4.13 -6.00
C ASP A 86 7.97 3.49 -4.83
N SER A 87 9.23 3.11 -5.00
CA SER A 87 10.04 2.56 -3.91
C SER A 87 10.08 3.55 -2.76
N GLY A 88 9.92 3.06 -1.55
CA GLY A 88 9.91 3.92 -0.37
C GLY A 88 9.22 3.27 0.80
N THR A 89 8.81 4.08 1.74
CA THR A 89 8.23 3.64 3.01
C THR A 89 6.75 3.98 3.05
N TYR A 90 5.96 3.00 3.45
CA TYR A 90 4.50 3.09 3.47
C TYR A 90 3.96 2.65 4.83
N LEU A 91 2.78 3.09 5.16
CA LEU A 91 2.08 2.66 6.36
C LEU A 91 0.57 2.85 6.21
N CYS A 92 -0.20 2.21 7.07
CA CYS A 92 -1.63 2.47 7.16
C CYS A 92 -1.95 3.04 8.55
N ALA A 93 -3.04 3.76 8.65
CA ALA A 93 -3.49 4.34 9.89
C ALA A 93 -5.00 4.27 10.00
N ALA A 94 -5.47 4.02 11.21
CA ALA A 94 -6.89 4.02 11.51
C ALA A 94 -7.23 5.27 12.32
N ILE A 95 -8.29 5.95 11.91
CA ILE A 95 -8.76 7.14 12.58
C ILE A 95 -10.11 6.82 13.20
N SER A 96 -10.18 6.85 14.53
CA SER A 96 -11.43 6.56 15.22
C SER A 96 -12.43 7.66 14.96
N LEU A 97 -13.68 7.26 14.70
CA LEU A 97 -14.77 8.22 14.53
C LEU A 97 -15.47 8.51 15.86
N SER A 98 -14.95 8.01 16.97
CA SER A 98 -15.52 8.31 18.27
C SER A 98 -15.24 9.76 18.65
N ALA A 99 -15.86 10.20 19.75
CA ALA A 99 -15.76 11.59 20.18
C ALA A 99 -14.33 12.09 20.41
N LYS A 100 -13.37 11.20 20.58
CA LYS A 100 -11.99 11.60 20.85
C LYS A 100 -11.05 11.47 19.66
N SER A 101 -11.54 11.27 18.49
CA SER A 101 -10.74 11.25 17.25
C SER A 101 -9.27 10.87 17.46
N GLN A 102 -9.00 9.60 17.64
CA GLN A 102 -7.62 9.13 17.78
C GLN A 102 -7.13 8.55 16.47
N ILE A 103 -5.86 8.78 16.18
CA ILE A 103 -5.19 8.19 15.02
C ILE A 103 -4.17 7.19 15.53
N LYS A 104 -4.22 5.98 14.99
CA LYS A 104 -3.22 4.95 15.30
C LYS A 104 -2.59 4.46 14.02
N GLU A 105 -1.29 4.62 13.95
CA GLU A 105 -0.52 4.23 12.78
C GLU A 105 0.05 2.84 12.94
N SER A 106 0.13 2.11 11.85
CA SER A 106 0.84 0.83 11.80
C SER A 106 2.34 1.08 11.87
N LEU A 107 3.11 0.01 12.03
CA LEU A 107 4.53 0.08 11.77
C LEU A 107 4.72 0.31 10.26
N ARG A 108 5.86 0.85 9.91
CA ARG A 108 6.18 1.18 8.52
C ARG A 108 6.66 -0.07 7.80
N ALA A 109 6.42 -0.10 6.50
CA ALA A 109 6.87 -1.16 5.61
C ALA A 109 7.60 -0.54 4.43
N GLU A 110 8.49 -1.31 3.85
CA GLU A 110 9.26 -0.84 2.71
C GLU A 110 8.80 -1.50 1.42
N LEU A 111 8.67 -0.71 0.37
CA LEU A 111 8.43 -1.20 -0.98
C LEU A 111 9.69 -0.96 -1.81
N ARG A 112 10.18 -2.00 -2.46
CA ARG A 112 11.28 -1.89 -3.42
C ARG A 112 10.77 -2.35 -4.77
N VAL A 113 10.84 -1.46 -5.73
CA VAL A 113 10.46 -1.77 -7.11
C VAL A 113 11.74 -1.86 -7.90
N THR A 114 12.00 -3.04 -8.44
CA THR A 114 13.25 -3.30 -9.17
C THR A 114 13.02 -3.18 -10.67
N GLU A 115 14.11 -2.97 -11.38
CA GLU A 115 14.05 -2.84 -12.80
C GLU A 115 13.64 -4.14 -13.46
N ARG A 116 12.78 -4.07 -14.47
CA ARG A 116 12.43 -5.23 -15.25
C ARG A 116 13.48 -5.37 -16.34
N ARG A 117 14.23 -6.45 -16.27
CA ARG A 117 15.21 -6.69 -17.29
C ARG A 117 14.51 -7.10 -18.57
N ALA A 118 14.97 -6.54 -19.65
CA ALA A 118 14.51 -6.97 -20.92
C ALA A 118 14.84 -8.44 -21.05
N GLU A 119 13.86 -9.22 -21.48
CA GLU A 119 14.08 -10.56 -21.64
C GLU A 119 15.12 -10.78 -22.62
N VAL A 120 16.11 -11.44 -22.29
CA VAL A 120 17.13 -11.74 -23.17
C VAL A 120 16.64 -12.84 -23.98
N PRO A 121 16.41 -12.60 -25.15
CA PRO A 121 15.87 -13.59 -26.04
C PRO A 121 16.76 -14.74 -26.16
N THR A 122 17.57 -14.76 -25.63
CA THR A 122 18.44 -15.68 -25.57
C THR A 122 18.12 -16.87 -25.09
N ALA A 123 17.29 -16.81 -24.50
CA ALA A 123 16.90 -17.94 -23.97
C ALA A 123 17.24 -18.96 -24.98
N HIS A 124 17.40 -18.70 -26.01
CA HIS A 124 17.68 -19.62 -26.94
C HIS A 124 18.93 -19.37 -27.40
N PRO A 125 19.62 -20.08 -27.01
CA PRO A 125 20.76 -20.20 -27.66
C PRO A 125 20.39 -20.55 -28.95
N SER A 126 20.61 -19.74 -29.68
CA SER A 126 20.49 -20.01 -30.88
C SER A 126 21.18 -21.19 -31.16
N PRO A 127 20.66 -21.97 -31.64
CA PRO A 127 21.25 -23.12 -31.96
C PRO A 127 22.12 -22.92 -32.96
N SER A 128 22.86 -22.81 -32.84
CA SER A 128 23.59 -22.78 -33.76
C SER A 128 23.66 -23.69 -34.49
N PRO A 129 23.76 -23.61 -35.35
CA PRO A 129 23.82 -24.48 -36.34
C PRO A 129 24.48 -25.50 -36.04
#